data_fde551eb1cfde5990a7a7411872f4cfb
#
_entry.id   fde551eb1cfde5990a7a7411872f4cfb
#
_cell.length_a   1.000
_cell.length_b   1.000
_cell.length_c   1.000
_cell.angle_alpha   90.00
_cell.angle_beta   90.00
_cell.angle_gamma   90.00
#
_symmetry.space_group_name_H-M   'P 1'
#
loop_
_entity.id
_entity.type
_entity.pdbx_description
1 polymer ?
#
loop_
_entity_poly.entity_id
_entity_poly.type
_entity_poly.pdbx_seq_one_letter_code
_entity_poly.pdbx_strand_id
1 'polypeptide(L)'
;MTTTVGILGGGQLARMLALSGAPLGLRFRVLDTVADACAGQFAPLIVGDYRDRTALAEFASQVDVATFDFENVPAESAQWLSERVPVFPNPRALSIAQDRLVEKTLFRELGIPVPEFADVSDRAALDGAISRIGLPCILKTRRLGYDGKGQFRVKSPDDVDAAWEALGAQAATGLMNSIVTNV
;
A
#
# COMPACT_ATOMS: atom_id res chain seq x y z
N MET A 1 12.22 22.53 21.36
CA MET A 1 12.69 21.14 21.21
C MET A 1 12.66 20.79 19.73
N THR A 2 13.62 20.01 19.24
CA THR A 2 13.66 19.62 17.83
C THR A 2 12.82 18.37 17.65
N THR A 3 11.82 18.40 16.77
CA THR A 3 10.95 17.26 16.49
C THR A 3 11.68 16.16 15.72
N THR A 4 11.58 14.94 16.18
CA THR A 4 12.09 13.74 15.49
C THR A 4 10.95 13.02 14.79
N VAL A 5 11.04 12.93 13.47
CA VAL A 5 10.09 12.22 12.61
C VAL A 5 10.61 10.82 12.36
N GLY A 6 9.81 9.82 12.71
CA GLY A 6 10.05 8.42 12.38
C GLY A 6 9.44 8.07 11.03
N ILE A 7 10.16 7.28 10.23
CA ILE A 7 9.67 6.81 8.93
C ILE A 7 9.75 5.29 8.90
N LEU A 8 8.61 4.62 8.72
CA LEU A 8 8.55 3.20 8.39
C LEU A 8 8.76 3.04 6.88
N GLY A 9 9.81 2.34 6.51
CA GLY A 9 10.34 2.27 5.16
C GLY A 9 11.55 3.20 4.98
N GLY A 10 12.61 2.65 4.41
CA GLY A 10 13.90 3.34 4.21
C GLY A 10 14.23 3.59 2.74
N GLY A 11 13.21 3.64 1.87
CA GLY A 11 13.36 3.82 0.43
C GLY A 11 13.67 5.26 0.00
N GLN A 12 13.50 5.50 -1.30
CA GLN A 12 13.78 6.80 -1.93
C GLN A 12 12.93 7.93 -1.32
N LEU A 13 11.65 7.68 -1.01
CA LEU A 13 10.77 8.70 -0.47
C LEU A 13 11.19 9.08 0.96
N ALA A 14 11.53 8.10 1.81
CA ALA A 14 12.07 8.37 3.13
C ALA A 14 13.37 9.20 3.07
N ARG A 15 14.26 8.86 2.13
CA ARG A 15 15.48 9.64 1.86
C ARG A 15 15.14 11.09 1.49
N MET A 16 14.20 11.29 0.57
CA MET A 16 13.79 12.64 0.13
C MET A 16 13.14 13.43 1.27
N LEU A 17 12.31 12.78 2.10
CA LEU A 17 11.73 13.40 3.29
C LEU A 17 12.81 13.86 4.26
N ALA A 18 13.80 13.02 4.56
CA ALA A 18 14.91 13.37 5.45
C ALA A 18 15.72 14.55 4.92
N LEU A 19 16.07 14.55 3.64
CA LEU A 19 16.80 15.64 2.98
C LEU A 19 16.02 16.96 2.98
N SER A 20 14.72 16.91 2.72
CA SER A 20 13.87 18.10 2.68
C SER A 20 13.54 18.65 4.05
N GLY A 21 13.44 17.79 5.06
CA GLY A 21 13.09 18.19 6.42
C GLY A 21 14.26 18.68 7.27
N ALA A 22 15.48 18.23 6.98
CA ALA A 22 16.67 18.63 7.73
C ALA A 22 16.90 20.16 7.75
N PRO A 23 16.78 20.92 6.64
CA PRO A 23 16.86 22.37 6.64
C PRO A 23 15.75 23.07 7.46
N LEU A 24 14.64 22.39 7.71
CA LEU A 24 13.53 22.86 8.55
C LEU A 24 13.76 22.59 10.04
N GLY A 25 14.93 22.05 10.42
CA GLY A 25 15.27 21.72 11.79
C GLY A 25 14.65 20.40 12.30
N LEU A 26 14.13 19.55 11.43
CA LEU A 26 13.62 18.23 11.79
C LEU A 26 14.75 17.20 11.90
N ARG A 27 14.60 16.25 12.82
CA ARG A 27 15.41 15.03 12.88
C ARG A 27 14.62 13.86 12.36
N PHE A 28 15.33 12.82 11.92
CA PHE A 28 14.69 11.63 11.35
C PHE A 28 15.24 10.35 11.99
N ARG A 29 14.38 9.35 12.04
CA ARG A 29 14.69 7.94 12.35
C ARG A 29 13.99 7.08 11.32
N VAL A 30 14.63 6.03 10.88
CA VAL A 30 14.08 5.12 9.88
C VAL A 30 14.04 3.70 10.45
N LEU A 31 12.96 2.98 10.22
CA LEU A 31 12.88 1.54 10.42
C LEU A 31 12.68 0.88 9.06
N ASP A 32 13.56 -0.05 8.69
CA ASP A 32 13.44 -0.85 7.47
C ASP A 32 13.95 -2.28 7.69
N THR A 33 13.48 -3.19 6.86
CA THR A 33 13.92 -4.60 6.85
C THR A 33 15.30 -4.77 6.22
N VAL A 34 15.77 -3.79 5.46
CA VAL A 34 16.99 -3.85 4.64
C VAL A 34 18.08 -2.99 5.27
N ALA A 35 19.22 -3.61 5.58
CA ALA A 35 20.33 -2.95 6.28
C ALA A 35 21.01 -1.83 5.48
N ASP A 36 20.94 -1.88 4.14
CA ASP A 36 21.48 -0.89 3.23
C ASP A 36 20.40 0.02 2.62
N ALA A 37 19.25 0.15 3.30
CA ALA A 37 18.18 1.05 2.88
C ALA A 37 18.71 2.47 2.67
N CYS A 38 18.40 3.06 1.51
CA CYS A 38 19.07 4.29 1.04
C CYS A 38 18.82 5.51 1.94
N ALA A 39 17.73 5.55 2.70
CA ALA A 39 17.47 6.59 3.69
C ALA A 39 18.43 6.51 4.89
N GLY A 40 19.00 5.35 5.18
CA GLY A 40 20.01 5.14 6.23
C GLY A 40 21.30 5.96 6.03
N GLN A 41 21.54 6.47 4.81
CA GLN A 41 22.64 7.38 4.53
C GLN A 41 22.44 8.79 5.13
N PHE A 42 21.20 9.16 5.47
CA PHE A 42 20.81 10.50 5.88
C PHE A 42 20.11 10.56 7.24
N ALA A 43 19.64 9.40 7.72
CA ALA A 43 18.98 9.27 9.01
C ALA A 43 19.39 7.96 9.67
N PRO A 44 19.57 7.90 11.01
CA PRO A 44 19.85 6.66 11.70
C PRO A 44 18.78 5.61 11.41
N LEU A 45 19.22 4.41 11.03
CA LEU A 45 18.41 3.27 10.61
C LEU A 45 18.36 2.22 11.71
N ILE A 46 17.15 1.80 12.03
CA ILE A 46 16.86 0.59 12.79
C ILE A 46 16.55 -0.49 11.76
N VAL A 47 17.29 -1.60 11.81
CA VAL A 47 17.05 -2.74 10.92
C VAL A 47 16.16 -3.74 11.65
N GLY A 48 14.96 -3.99 11.09
CA GLY A 48 14.00 -4.92 11.70
C GLY A 48 12.75 -5.12 10.85
N ASP A 49 12.07 -6.24 11.07
CA ASP A 49 10.78 -6.48 10.42
C ASP A 49 9.73 -5.51 10.98
N TYR A 50 8.86 -5.00 10.13
CA TYR A 50 7.78 -4.10 10.55
C TYR A 50 6.76 -4.77 11.50
N ARG A 51 6.72 -6.11 11.58
CA ARG A 51 5.92 -6.87 12.55
C ARG A 51 6.63 -7.17 13.85
N ASP A 52 7.95 -6.94 13.91
CA ASP A 52 8.72 -7.15 15.15
C ASP A 52 8.39 -6.06 16.17
N ARG A 53 7.72 -6.46 17.23
CA ARG A 53 7.32 -5.56 18.33
C ARG A 53 8.50 -4.96 19.07
N THR A 54 9.65 -5.63 19.09
CA THR A 54 10.88 -5.11 19.71
C THR A 54 11.45 -3.97 18.89
N ALA A 55 11.60 -4.17 17.58
CA ALA A 55 12.06 -3.12 16.67
C ALA A 55 11.10 -1.93 16.63
N LEU A 56 9.78 -2.18 16.61
CA LEU A 56 8.77 -1.12 16.66
C LEU A 56 8.81 -0.36 18.00
N ALA A 57 9.05 -1.02 19.14
CA ALA A 57 9.15 -0.37 20.43
C ALA A 57 10.41 0.49 20.53
N GLU A 58 11.53 -0.01 20.05
CA GLU A 58 12.77 0.75 19.94
C GLU A 58 12.58 2.00 19.08
N PHE A 59 11.97 1.83 17.89
CA PHE A 59 11.65 2.94 16.99
C PHE A 59 10.74 3.97 17.68
N ALA A 60 9.64 3.54 18.29
CA ALA A 60 8.69 4.42 18.96
C ALA A 60 9.34 5.26 20.07
N SER A 61 10.32 4.69 20.80
CA SER A 61 11.02 5.39 21.88
C SER A 61 11.92 6.53 21.42
N GLN A 62 12.21 6.60 20.12
CA GLN A 62 13.19 7.55 19.55
C GLN A 62 12.54 8.62 18.67
N VAL A 63 11.20 8.66 18.56
CA VAL A 63 10.49 9.57 17.66
C VAL A 63 9.34 10.28 18.37
N ASP A 64 9.02 11.49 17.92
CA ASP A 64 7.90 12.28 18.43
C ASP A 64 6.63 12.07 17.58
N VAL A 65 6.80 11.70 16.30
CA VAL A 65 5.74 11.44 15.34
C VAL A 65 6.25 10.44 14.31
N ALA A 66 5.37 9.61 13.77
CA ALA A 66 5.73 8.62 12.76
C ALA A 66 4.91 8.78 11.48
N THR A 67 5.53 8.39 10.37
CA THR A 67 4.94 8.27 9.04
C THR A 67 5.47 7.01 8.34
N PHE A 68 5.06 6.77 7.11
CA PHE A 68 5.56 5.67 6.27
C PHE A 68 5.81 6.16 4.86
N ASP A 69 6.79 5.57 4.16
CA ASP A 69 7.19 5.99 2.82
C ASP A 69 6.51 5.19 1.70
N PHE A 70 5.79 4.11 2.04
CA PHE A 70 5.08 3.27 1.09
C PHE A 70 3.86 2.57 1.73
N GLU A 71 2.92 2.13 0.91
CA GLU A 71 1.63 1.61 1.36
C GLU A 71 1.69 0.17 1.93
N ASN A 72 2.79 -0.57 1.74
CA ASN A 72 2.85 -1.98 2.15
C ASN A 72 3.38 -2.23 3.57
N VAL A 73 3.57 -1.17 4.38
CA VAL A 73 3.76 -1.32 5.83
C VAL A 73 2.52 -2.00 6.42
N PRO A 74 2.66 -3.08 7.23
CA PRO A 74 1.50 -3.73 7.81
C PRO A 74 0.62 -2.75 8.60
N ALA A 75 -0.67 -2.69 8.26
CA ALA A 75 -1.60 -1.75 8.90
C ALA A 75 -1.72 -1.99 10.41
N GLU A 76 -1.61 -3.26 10.84
CA GLU A 76 -1.57 -3.64 12.26
C GLU A 76 -0.34 -3.10 12.99
N SER A 77 0.77 -2.92 12.29
CA SER A 77 1.99 -2.33 12.85
C SER A 77 1.85 -0.82 13.01
N ALA A 78 1.29 -0.15 12.00
CA ALA A 78 0.96 1.26 12.08
C ALA A 78 -0.09 1.54 13.18
N GLN A 79 -1.09 0.67 13.32
CA GLN A 79 -2.09 0.76 14.40
C GLN A 79 -1.45 0.62 15.77
N TRP A 80 -0.61 -0.39 15.98
CA TRP A 80 0.12 -0.60 17.22
C TRP A 80 1.01 0.59 17.59
N LEU A 81 1.68 1.17 16.58
CA LEU A 81 2.54 2.33 16.75
C LEU A 81 1.72 3.56 17.15
N SER A 82 0.51 3.74 16.60
CA SER A 82 -0.36 4.89 16.88
C SER A 82 -0.87 4.94 18.33
N GLU A 83 -0.79 3.84 19.07
CA GLU A 83 -1.08 3.80 20.50
C GLU A 83 0.06 4.36 21.37
N ARG A 84 1.23 4.65 20.78
CA ARG A 84 2.46 5.07 21.46
C ARG A 84 2.96 6.43 21.02
N VAL A 85 2.86 6.70 19.72
CA VAL A 85 3.25 7.98 19.10
C VAL A 85 2.20 8.37 18.04
N PRO A 86 1.98 9.66 17.78
CA PRO A 86 1.14 10.09 16.66
C PRO A 86 1.64 9.50 15.34
N VAL A 87 0.74 8.93 14.53
CA VAL A 87 1.05 8.35 13.21
C VAL A 87 0.22 9.05 12.15
N PHE A 88 0.87 9.59 11.12
CA PHE A 88 0.21 10.27 10.00
C PHE A 88 0.78 9.80 8.66
N PRO A 89 -0.08 9.54 7.64
CA PRO A 89 -1.54 9.41 7.74
C PRO A 89 -1.96 8.40 8.80
N ASN A 90 -3.21 8.48 9.28
CA ASN A 90 -3.65 7.55 10.32
C ASN A 90 -3.69 6.09 9.80
N PRO A 91 -3.54 5.08 10.68
CA PRO A 91 -3.49 3.68 10.28
C PRO A 91 -4.71 3.19 9.47
N ARG A 92 -5.88 3.78 9.70
CA ARG A 92 -7.09 3.46 8.92
C ARG A 92 -6.94 3.89 7.46
N ALA A 93 -6.36 5.07 7.21
CA ALA A 93 -6.09 5.52 5.83
C ALA A 93 -5.15 4.54 5.12
N LEU A 94 -4.08 4.09 5.80
CA LEU A 94 -3.16 3.08 5.28
C LEU A 94 -3.88 1.76 4.96
N SER A 95 -4.69 1.23 5.88
CA SER A 95 -5.39 -0.04 5.68
C SER A 95 -6.37 0.01 4.50
N ILE A 96 -7.01 1.15 4.27
CA ILE A 96 -7.92 1.37 3.14
C ILE A 96 -7.12 1.43 1.83
N ALA A 97 -6.06 2.21 1.78
CA ALA A 97 -5.24 2.37 0.59
C ALA A 97 -4.54 1.07 0.13
N GLN A 98 -4.34 0.12 1.04
CA GLN A 98 -3.75 -1.19 0.75
C GLN A 98 -4.64 -2.10 -0.09
N ASP A 99 -5.94 -1.84 -0.18
CA ASP A 99 -6.90 -2.71 -0.88
C ASP A 99 -7.78 -1.89 -1.81
N ARG A 100 -7.59 -2.04 -3.12
CA ARG A 100 -8.30 -1.27 -4.15
C ARG A 100 -9.82 -1.42 -4.10
N LEU A 101 -10.34 -2.56 -3.64
CA LEU A 101 -11.78 -2.75 -3.48
C LEU A 101 -12.30 -1.91 -2.32
N VAL A 102 -11.61 -1.94 -1.20
CA VAL A 102 -11.96 -1.17 0.01
C VAL A 102 -11.88 0.33 -0.28
N GLU A 103 -10.78 0.77 -0.91
CA GLU A 103 -10.57 2.17 -1.28
C GLU A 103 -11.67 2.69 -2.22
N LYS A 104 -11.95 1.97 -3.32
CA LYS A 104 -13.01 2.37 -4.26
C LYS A 104 -14.40 2.33 -3.66
N THR A 105 -14.65 1.38 -2.76
CA THR A 105 -15.93 1.29 -2.02
C THR A 105 -16.10 2.52 -1.12
N LEU A 106 -15.06 2.89 -0.37
CA LEU A 106 -15.07 4.10 0.46
C LEU A 106 -15.31 5.36 -0.39
N PHE A 107 -14.62 5.51 -1.51
CA PHE A 107 -14.80 6.69 -2.37
C PHE A 107 -16.24 6.79 -2.88
N ARG A 108 -16.84 5.66 -3.27
CA ARG A 108 -18.25 5.61 -3.69
C ARG A 108 -19.21 5.98 -2.55
N GLU A 109 -18.96 5.47 -1.34
CA GLU A 109 -19.75 5.80 -0.15
C GLU A 109 -19.68 7.29 0.22
N LEU A 110 -18.53 7.91 -0.03
CA LEU A 110 -18.30 9.35 0.17
C LEU A 110 -18.82 10.23 -0.99
N GLY A 111 -19.43 9.63 -2.01
CA GLY A 111 -19.90 10.37 -3.18
C GLY A 111 -18.79 10.85 -4.11
N ILE A 112 -17.56 10.37 -3.95
CA ILE A 112 -16.43 10.68 -4.84
C ILE A 112 -16.59 9.85 -6.11
N PRO A 113 -16.61 10.45 -7.31
CA PRO A 113 -16.71 9.72 -8.56
C PRO A 113 -15.56 8.72 -8.73
N VAL A 114 -15.92 7.47 -8.99
CA VAL A 114 -14.98 6.40 -9.32
C VAL A 114 -15.47 5.64 -10.54
N PRO A 115 -14.58 5.10 -11.38
CA PRO A 115 -14.97 4.19 -12.44
C PRO A 115 -15.77 3.00 -11.89
N GLU A 116 -16.68 2.43 -12.68
CA GLU A 116 -17.35 1.19 -12.33
C GLU A 116 -16.33 0.09 -12.01
N PHE A 117 -16.60 -0.68 -10.97
CA PHE A 117 -15.73 -1.76 -10.53
C PHE A 117 -16.51 -2.94 -9.97
N ALA A 118 -15.87 -4.10 -9.99
CA ALA A 118 -16.40 -5.33 -9.42
C ALA A 118 -15.29 -6.13 -8.75
N ASP A 119 -15.63 -6.77 -7.64
CA ASP A 119 -14.76 -7.76 -7.01
C ASP A 119 -14.73 -9.05 -7.86
N VAL A 120 -13.57 -9.67 -7.95
CA VAL A 120 -13.32 -10.89 -8.71
C VAL A 120 -12.62 -11.88 -7.80
N SER A 121 -13.38 -12.83 -7.28
CA SER A 121 -12.89 -13.92 -6.43
C SER A 121 -12.57 -15.19 -7.21
N ASP A 122 -13.21 -15.37 -8.37
CA ASP A 122 -13.08 -16.54 -9.23
C ASP A 122 -13.36 -16.20 -10.70
N ARG A 123 -13.23 -17.21 -11.58
CA ARG A 123 -13.43 -17.01 -13.02
C ARG A 123 -14.87 -16.62 -13.36
N ALA A 124 -15.85 -17.16 -12.71
CA ALA A 124 -17.25 -16.83 -12.97
C ALA A 124 -17.56 -15.37 -12.57
N ALA A 125 -16.97 -14.90 -11.47
CA ALA A 125 -17.04 -13.50 -11.05
C ALA A 125 -16.38 -12.56 -12.08
N LEU A 126 -15.26 -12.98 -12.70
CA LEU A 126 -14.62 -12.22 -13.79
C LEU A 126 -15.54 -12.09 -15.00
N ASP A 127 -16.14 -13.20 -15.47
CA ASP A 127 -17.04 -13.21 -16.61
C ASP A 127 -18.28 -12.33 -16.34
N GLY A 128 -18.85 -12.44 -15.14
CA GLY A 128 -19.96 -11.59 -14.69
C GLY A 128 -19.60 -10.11 -14.59
N ALA A 129 -18.40 -9.80 -14.10
CA ALA A 129 -17.89 -8.43 -14.02
C ALA A 129 -17.70 -7.81 -15.41
N ILE A 130 -17.11 -8.53 -16.35
CA ILE A 130 -16.93 -8.09 -17.73
C ILE A 130 -18.28 -7.86 -18.44
N SER A 131 -19.23 -8.78 -18.22
CA SER A 131 -20.58 -8.63 -18.79
C SER A 131 -21.30 -7.37 -18.29
N ARG A 132 -21.06 -6.97 -17.05
CA ARG A 132 -21.67 -5.79 -16.43
C ARG A 132 -20.93 -4.48 -16.77
N ILE A 133 -19.62 -4.48 -16.68
CA ILE A 133 -18.78 -3.28 -16.84
C ILE A 133 -18.53 -2.98 -18.32
N GLY A 134 -18.47 -4.02 -19.16
CA GLY A 134 -18.15 -3.92 -20.57
C GLY A 134 -16.66 -3.94 -20.86
N LEU A 135 -16.36 -3.91 -22.16
CA LEU A 135 -15.01 -3.88 -22.69
C LEU A 135 -14.76 -2.54 -23.41
N PRO A 136 -13.55 -2.00 -23.40
CA PRO A 136 -12.36 -2.52 -22.72
C PRO A 136 -12.39 -2.27 -21.20
N CYS A 137 -11.79 -3.18 -20.44
CA CYS A 137 -11.66 -3.05 -19.00
C CYS A 137 -10.25 -3.44 -18.52
N ILE A 138 -9.97 -3.24 -17.23
CA ILE A 138 -8.70 -3.62 -16.63
C ILE A 138 -8.95 -4.53 -15.43
N LEU A 139 -8.38 -5.73 -15.47
CA LEU A 139 -8.26 -6.61 -14.32
C LEU A 139 -7.03 -6.19 -13.51
N LYS A 140 -7.18 -6.02 -12.19
CA LYS A 140 -6.08 -5.61 -11.28
C LYS A 140 -6.07 -6.50 -10.05
N THR A 141 -4.88 -6.78 -9.52
CA THR A 141 -4.77 -7.31 -8.16
C THR A 141 -5.31 -6.29 -7.15
N ARG A 142 -5.98 -6.76 -6.10
CA ARG A 142 -6.49 -5.86 -5.04
C ARG A 142 -5.37 -5.23 -4.24
N ARG A 143 -4.27 -5.96 -4.02
CA ARG A 143 -3.12 -5.55 -3.21
C ARG A 143 -1.82 -5.68 -3.99
N LEU A 144 -0.76 -5.02 -3.50
CA LEU A 144 0.63 -5.17 -3.95
C LEU A 144 0.91 -4.80 -5.42
N GLY A 145 -0.04 -4.25 -6.15
CA GLY A 145 0.20 -3.79 -7.52
C GLY A 145 0.72 -2.35 -7.57
N TYR A 146 1.85 -2.12 -8.22
CA TYR A 146 2.49 -0.80 -8.39
C TYR A 146 3.10 -0.69 -9.79
N ASP A 147 3.28 0.52 -10.29
CA ASP A 147 3.95 0.83 -11.56
C ASP A 147 3.49 -0.02 -12.74
N GLY A 148 2.19 -0.24 -12.86
CA GLY A 148 1.60 -1.09 -13.91
C GLY A 148 1.71 -2.60 -13.65
N LYS A 149 2.39 -3.03 -12.60
CA LYS A 149 2.41 -4.43 -12.18
C LYS A 149 1.10 -4.83 -11.53
N GLY A 150 0.72 -6.10 -11.68
CA GLY A 150 -0.54 -6.60 -11.14
C GLY A 150 -1.77 -6.04 -11.86
N GLN A 151 -1.67 -5.75 -13.16
CA GLN A 151 -2.80 -5.37 -13.99
C GLN A 151 -2.73 -5.99 -15.38
N PHE A 152 -3.90 -6.27 -15.97
CA PHE A 152 -4.07 -6.78 -17.31
C PHE A 152 -5.21 -6.05 -18.01
N ARG A 153 -4.95 -5.52 -19.20
CA ARG A 153 -5.99 -4.86 -20.00
C ARG A 153 -6.72 -5.86 -20.87
N VAL A 154 -7.99 -6.03 -20.63
CA VAL A 154 -8.91 -6.88 -21.40
C VAL A 154 -9.58 -5.99 -22.45
N LYS A 155 -9.21 -6.17 -23.71
CA LYS A 155 -9.72 -5.36 -24.83
C LYS A 155 -10.88 -6.06 -25.54
N SER A 156 -10.84 -7.38 -25.59
CA SER A 156 -11.80 -8.24 -26.27
C SER A 156 -12.11 -9.50 -25.43
N PRO A 157 -13.15 -10.27 -25.75
CA PRO A 157 -13.41 -11.53 -25.07
C PRO A 157 -12.25 -12.53 -25.16
N ASP A 158 -11.46 -12.49 -26.21
CA ASP A 158 -10.32 -13.38 -26.43
C ASP A 158 -9.18 -13.15 -25.40
N ASP A 159 -9.15 -11.99 -24.78
CA ASP A 159 -8.13 -11.65 -23.77
C ASP A 159 -8.44 -12.21 -22.37
N VAL A 160 -9.68 -12.69 -22.14
CA VAL A 160 -10.18 -13.01 -20.78
C VAL A 160 -9.43 -14.19 -20.16
N ASP A 161 -9.13 -15.22 -20.95
CA ASP A 161 -8.40 -16.41 -20.47
C ASP A 161 -6.96 -16.03 -20.10
N ALA A 162 -6.29 -15.27 -20.95
CA ALA A 162 -4.94 -14.78 -20.68
C ALA A 162 -4.88 -13.85 -19.45
N ALA A 163 -5.89 -12.99 -19.27
CA ALA A 163 -6.00 -12.14 -18.09
C ALA A 163 -6.18 -12.96 -16.81
N TRP A 164 -7.03 -14.00 -16.88
CA TRP A 164 -7.26 -14.91 -15.74
C TRP A 164 -6.01 -15.71 -15.39
N GLU A 165 -5.30 -16.26 -16.37
CA GLU A 165 -4.03 -16.96 -16.15
C GLU A 165 -2.96 -16.04 -15.53
N ALA A 166 -2.89 -14.80 -16.01
CA ALA A 166 -1.88 -13.84 -15.53
C ALA A 166 -2.12 -13.38 -14.08
N LEU A 167 -3.37 -13.15 -13.69
CA LEU A 167 -3.70 -12.51 -12.41
C LEU A 167 -4.72 -13.29 -11.57
N GLY A 168 -5.64 -13.99 -12.20
CA GLY A 168 -6.76 -14.66 -11.53
C GLY A 168 -6.34 -15.95 -10.83
N ALA A 169 -5.33 -16.65 -11.31
CA ALA A 169 -4.80 -17.85 -10.66
C ALA A 169 -4.28 -17.58 -9.24
N GLN A 170 -3.84 -16.35 -8.95
CA GLN A 170 -3.45 -15.91 -7.61
C GLN A 170 -4.68 -15.71 -6.70
N ALA A 171 -5.84 -15.38 -7.27
CA ALA A 171 -7.10 -15.31 -6.52
C ALA A 171 -7.58 -16.68 -6.05
N ALA A 172 -7.44 -17.73 -6.89
CA ALA A 172 -7.83 -19.09 -6.56
C ALA A 172 -7.04 -19.72 -5.39
N THR A 173 -5.86 -19.21 -5.09
CA THR A 173 -5.05 -19.65 -3.94
C THR A 173 -5.41 -18.91 -2.63
N GLY A 174 -6.41 -18.02 -2.63
CA GLY A 174 -6.81 -17.23 -1.48
C GLY A 174 -5.81 -16.10 -1.12
N LEU A 175 -4.73 -15.98 -1.86
CA LEU A 175 -3.66 -15.02 -1.56
C LEU A 175 -3.91 -13.63 -2.13
N MET A 176 -4.65 -13.51 -3.25
CA MET A 176 -4.99 -12.20 -3.81
C MET A 176 -6.28 -12.26 -4.64
N ASN A 177 -7.30 -11.56 -4.21
CA ASN A 177 -8.47 -11.28 -5.05
C ASN A 177 -8.13 -10.19 -6.07
N SER A 178 -8.88 -10.15 -7.16
CA SER A 178 -8.73 -9.14 -8.20
C SER A 178 -9.94 -8.22 -8.25
N ILE A 179 -9.82 -7.13 -8.96
CA ILE A 179 -10.89 -6.16 -9.22
C ILE A 179 -10.88 -5.83 -10.71
N VAL A 180 -12.06 -5.83 -11.34
CA VAL A 180 -12.24 -5.29 -12.68
C VAL A 180 -12.71 -3.84 -12.58
N THR A 181 -12.20 -2.99 -13.46
CA THR A 181 -12.62 -1.59 -13.58
C THR A 181 -12.66 -1.22 -15.07
N ASN A 182 -13.58 -0.35 -15.47
CA ASN A 182 -13.54 0.24 -16.81
C ASN A 182 -12.31 1.14 -17.00
N VAL A 183 -12.00 1.47 -18.25
CA VAL A 183 -10.85 2.29 -18.66
C VAL A 183 -11.24 3.77 -18.68
#